data_78197cf2019179c41fbb27dadf5b9325
#
_entry.id   78197cf2019179c41fbb27dadf5b9325
#
_cell.length_a   1.000
_cell.length_b   1.000
_cell.length_c   1.000
_cell.angle_alpha   90.00
_cell.angle_beta   90.00
_cell.angle_gamma   90.00
#
_symmetry.space_group_name_H-M   'P 1'
#
loop_
_entity.id
_entity.type
_entity.pdbx_description
1 polymer ?
#
loop_
_entity_poly.entity_id
_entity_poly.type
_entity_poly.pdbx_seq_one_letter_code
_entity_poly.pdbx_strand_id
1 'polypeptide(L)'
;MENIAIVTVAYNRVKSLSRLLNSLLCADIDNAPLIISIDKSNTNEVERYANDFIWPYGEKKVITHKENLGLRKHILSIGQLLDYYDAVIVLEDDIIVAPGFYKFAVAATKFYCNDNNIAGISLYNYPFNYQTFEPFDALKSEYDVYFMQIAMSWGQVWMRDSWRRFYNWYEQTKHNKLACINNIYCFKEWGEKSWLKYHIAYCIDQNKYFVYPYSSYSTNCADKGTHVTTNLFVFQSPLKWSKQENTYRFPTFPNRSEERRVGKECRS
;
A
#
# COMPACT_ATOMS: atom_id res chain seq x y z
N MET A 1 -8.69 -17.66 -5.52
CA MET A 1 -8.35 -16.24 -5.60
C MET A 1 -7.36 -16.09 -6.73
N GLU A 2 -7.85 -15.65 -7.87
CA GLU A 2 -7.07 -15.69 -9.14
C GLU A 2 -7.05 -14.33 -9.85
N ASN A 3 -7.94 -13.38 -9.43
CA ASN A 3 -8.10 -12.12 -10.12
C ASN A 3 -7.55 -10.95 -9.27
N ILE A 4 -6.25 -10.66 -9.45
CA ILE A 4 -5.54 -9.58 -8.75
C ILE A 4 -5.10 -8.53 -9.76
N ALA A 5 -5.57 -7.29 -9.60
CA ALA A 5 -5.20 -6.18 -10.46
C ALA A 5 -4.11 -5.29 -9.84
N ILE A 6 -3.26 -4.73 -10.70
CA ILE A 6 -2.34 -3.65 -10.35
C ILE A 6 -3.08 -2.33 -10.60
N VAL A 7 -3.10 -1.45 -9.61
CA VAL A 7 -3.75 -0.13 -9.70
C VAL A 7 -2.73 0.95 -9.41
N THR A 8 -2.48 1.79 -10.41
CA THR A 8 -1.65 2.98 -10.21
C THR A 8 -2.55 4.19 -10.00
N VAL A 9 -2.21 5.02 -9.02
CA VAL A 9 -2.95 6.23 -8.65
C VAL A 9 -2.12 7.45 -9.02
N ALA A 10 -2.65 8.29 -9.90
CA ALA A 10 -1.93 9.44 -10.45
C ALA A 10 -2.78 10.72 -10.41
N TYR A 11 -2.12 11.86 -10.49
CA TYR A 11 -2.78 13.17 -10.54
C TYR A 11 -2.22 14.04 -11.68
N ASN A 12 -1.04 14.64 -11.50
CA ASN A 12 -0.47 15.61 -12.45
C ASN A 12 1.05 15.45 -12.68
N ARG A 13 1.65 14.32 -12.27
CA ARG A 13 3.09 14.08 -12.34
C ARG A 13 3.44 13.02 -13.39
N VAL A 14 3.53 13.40 -14.67
CA VAL A 14 3.85 12.46 -15.77
C VAL A 14 5.17 11.73 -15.53
N LYS A 15 6.23 12.44 -15.08
CA LYS A 15 7.55 11.83 -14.85
C LYS A 15 7.52 10.76 -13.77
N SER A 16 6.77 11.00 -12.68
CA SER A 16 6.62 10.05 -11.59
C SER A 16 5.84 8.82 -12.06
N LEU A 17 4.70 9.01 -12.72
CA LEU A 17 3.92 7.91 -13.30
C LEU A 17 4.75 7.11 -14.31
N SER A 18 5.50 7.78 -15.19
CA SER A 18 6.36 7.10 -16.17
C SER A 18 7.40 6.21 -15.49
N ARG A 19 8.03 6.70 -14.43
CA ARG A 19 9.01 5.92 -13.67
C ARG A 19 8.39 4.70 -13.01
N LEU A 20 7.20 4.85 -12.40
CA LEU A 20 6.45 3.73 -11.83
C LEU A 20 6.12 2.70 -12.91
N LEU A 21 5.48 3.13 -14.02
CA LEU A 21 5.08 2.23 -15.10
C LEU A 21 6.27 1.51 -15.73
N ASN A 22 7.41 2.19 -15.89
CA ASN A 22 8.64 1.55 -16.36
C ASN A 22 9.18 0.50 -15.34
N SER A 23 9.06 0.74 -14.04
CA SER A 23 9.42 -0.28 -13.05
C SER A 23 8.51 -1.50 -13.10
N LEU A 24 7.22 -1.31 -13.41
CA LEU A 24 6.28 -2.42 -13.64
C LEU A 24 6.64 -3.24 -14.88
N LEU A 25 7.10 -2.61 -15.97
CA LEU A 25 7.56 -3.33 -17.17
C LEU A 25 8.80 -4.21 -16.91
N CYS A 26 9.62 -3.83 -15.93
CA CYS A 26 10.80 -4.61 -15.53
C CYS A 26 10.49 -5.69 -14.50
N ALA A 27 9.24 -5.79 -14.03
CA ALA A 27 8.85 -6.73 -13.01
C ALA A 27 8.47 -8.10 -13.59
N ASP A 28 8.56 -9.12 -12.73
CA ASP A 28 8.21 -10.50 -13.07
C ASP A 28 6.69 -10.70 -12.89
N ILE A 29 5.95 -10.39 -13.94
CA ILE A 29 4.49 -10.43 -14.00
C ILE A 29 4.08 -11.39 -15.11
N ASP A 30 3.37 -12.45 -14.75
CA ASP A 30 2.90 -13.44 -15.74
C ASP A 30 1.66 -12.94 -16.47
N ASN A 31 0.63 -12.55 -15.70
CA ASN A 31 -0.63 -11.99 -16.23
C ASN A 31 -1.32 -11.18 -15.14
N ALA A 32 -1.49 -9.88 -15.36
CA ALA A 32 -2.18 -8.99 -14.45
C ALA A 32 -2.85 -7.83 -15.18
N PRO A 33 -4.12 -7.53 -14.90
CA PRO A 33 -4.75 -6.29 -15.35
C PRO A 33 -4.04 -5.08 -14.71
N LEU A 34 -3.82 -4.03 -15.52
CA LEU A 34 -3.33 -2.73 -15.06
C LEU A 34 -4.46 -1.69 -15.15
N ILE A 35 -4.76 -1.06 -14.02
CA ILE A 35 -5.70 0.05 -13.95
C ILE A 35 -4.92 1.30 -13.60
N ILE A 36 -5.00 2.32 -14.46
CA ILE A 36 -4.39 3.63 -14.21
C ILE A 36 -5.51 4.58 -13.84
N SER A 37 -5.63 4.91 -12.53
CA SER A 37 -6.65 5.83 -12.02
C SER A 37 -6.05 7.22 -11.88
N ILE A 38 -6.69 8.22 -12.53
CA ILE A 38 -6.18 9.57 -12.65
C ILE A 38 -7.21 10.55 -12.08
N ASP A 39 -6.83 11.30 -11.04
CA ASP A 39 -7.66 12.40 -10.53
C ASP A 39 -7.60 13.60 -11.49
N LYS A 40 -8.67 14.39 -11.51
CA LYS A 40 -8.78 15.55 -12.40
C LYS A 40 -7.76 16.63 -12.05
N SER A 41 -6.92 16.95 -13.00
CA SER A 41 -5.96 18.06 -12.94
C SER A 41 -6.29 19.15 -13.98
N ASN A 42 -5.52 20.22 -13.99
CA ASN A 42 -5.67 21.32 -14.96
C ASN A 42 -5.07 20.99 -16.34
N THR A 43 -4.35 19.88 -16.47
CA THR A 43 -3.76 19.40 -17.73
C THR A 43 -4.23 17.98 -18.01
N ASN A 44 -4.11 17.55 -19.26
CA ASN A 44 -4.40 16.18 -19.70
C ASN A 44 -3.13 15.38 -20.04
N GLU A 45 -1.96 15.84 -19.62
CA GLU A 45 -0.68 15.20 -19.94
C GLU A 45 -0.56 13.80 -19.36
N VAL A 46 -0.98 13.60 -18.09
CA VAL A 46 -0.97 12.30 -17.42
C VAL A 46 -1.95 11.34 -18.12
N GLU A 47 -3.14 11.83 -18.48
CA GLU A 47 -4.14 11.04 -19.19
C GLU A 47 -3.63 10.59 -20.57
N ARG A 48 -3.06 11.50 -21.36
CA ARG A 48 -2.45 11.16 -22.66
C ARG A 48 -1.36 10.10 -22.48
N TYR A 49 -0.43 10.34 -21.57
CA TYR A 49 0.65 9.38 -21.31
C TYR A 49 0.11 8.00 -20.92
N ALA A 50 -0.89 7.94 -20.03
CA ALA A 50 -1.51 6.69 -19.60
C ALA A 50 -2.23 5.94 -20.75
N ASN A 51 -2.92 6.69 -21.64
CA ASN A 51 -3.57 6.10 -22.80
C ASN A 51 -2.57 5.54 -23.82
N ASP A 52 -1.45 6.24 -24.05
CA ASP A 52 -0.39 5.83 -24.99
C ASP A 52 0.48 4.70 -24.43
N PHE A 53 0.51 4.50 -23.10
CA PHE A 53 1.33 3.47 -22.48
C PHE A 53 0.87 2.06 -22.88
N ILE A 54 1.80 1.21 -23.32
CA ILE A 54 1.54 -0.18 -23.69
C ILE A 54 1.77 -1.09 -22.50
N TRP A 55 0.76 -1.87 -22.12
CA TRP A 55 0.85 -2.88 -21.07
C TRP A 55 0.86 -4.29 -21.68
N PRO A 56 1.98 -5.05 -21.58
CA PRO A 56 2.09 -6.34 -22.24
C PRO A 56 1.57 -7.52 -21.41
N TYR A 57 1.25 -7.31 -20.13
CA TYR A 57 0.95 -8.38 -19.18
C TYR A 57 -0.54 -8.58 -18.89
N GLY A 58 -1.42 -8.09 -19.75
CA GLY A 58 -2.86 -8.25 -19.59
C GLY A 58 -3.67 -7.05 -20.05
N GLU A 59 -4.90 -6.95 -19.58
CA GLU A 59 -5.78 -5.84 -19.91
C GLU A 59 -5.26 -4.54 -19.27
N LYS A 60 -5.30 -3.44 -20.02
CA LYS A 60 -5.07 -2.08 -19.50
C LYS A 60 -6.36 -1.28 -19.51
N LYS A 61 -6.67 -0.62 -18.40
CA LYS A 61 -7.79 0.31 -18.26
C LYS A 61 -7.32 1.64 -17.69
N VAL A 62 -7.69 2.74 -18.33
CA VAL A 62 -7.48 4.10 -17.82
C VAL A 62 -8.80 4.63 -17.29
N ILE A 63 -8.81 5.09 -16.05
CA ILE A 63 -9.97 5.71 -15.40
C ILE A 63 -9.60 7.17 -15.10
N THR A 64 -10.31 8.10 -15.74
CA THR A 64 -10.17 9.55 -15.50
C THR A 64 -11.41 10.08 -14.78
N HIS A 65 -11.18 10.81 -13.69
CA HIS A 65 -12.27 11.46 -12.95
C HIS A 65 -12.67 12.77 -13.63
N LYS A 66 -13.97 13.07 -13.66
CA LYS A 66 -14.52 14.28 -14.29
C LYS A 66 -14.24 15.54 -13.47
N GLU A 67 -14.10 15.40 -12.16
CA GLU A 67 -13.79 16.45 -11.19
C GLU A 67 -12.62 16.06 -10.30
N ASN A 68 -11.97 17.03 -9.66
CA ASN A 68 -10.90 16.74 -8.70
C ASN A 68 -11.51 16.21 -7.40
N LEU A 69 -11.30 14.94 -7.13
CA LEU A 69 -11.76 14.26 -5.93
C LEU A 69 -10.91 14.61 -4.70
N GLY A 70 -9.66 14.95 -4.94
CA GLY A 70 -8.63 15.06 -3.90
C GLY A 70 -8.18 13.70 -3.38
N LEU A 71 -6.99 13.67 -2.77
CA LEU A 71 -6.28 12.45 -2.42
C LEU A 71 -7.16 11.41 -1.70
N ARG A 72 -7.85 11.81 -0.63
CA ARG A 72 -8.63 10.86 0.19
C ARG A 72 -9.75 10.20 -0.60
N LYS A 73 -10.58 10.97 -1.29
CA LYS A 73 -11.72 10.42 -2.05
C LYS A 73 -11.22 9.59 -3.22
N HIS A 74 -10.17 10.05 -3.91
CA HIS A 74 -9.58 9.32 -5.03
C HIS A 74 -9.08 7.94 -4.59
N ILE A 75 -8.25 7.87 -3.55
CA ILE A 75 -7.75 6.59 -3.02
C ILE A 75 -8.90 5.69 -2.56
N LEU A 76 -9.88 6.21 -1.81
CA LEU A 76 -11.01 5.40 -1.35
C LEU A 76 -11.86 4.86 -2.51
N SER A 77 -11.95 5.59 -3.64
CA SER A 77 -12.68 5.13 -4.82
C SER A 77 -12.06 3.88 -5.47
N ILE A 78 -10.76 3.67 -5.29
CA ILE A 78 -10.07 2.45 -5.77
C ILE A 78 -10.68 1.19 -5.13
N GLY A 79 -11.18 1.28 -3.91
CA GLY A 79 -11.84 0.18 -3.22
C GLY A 79 -13.04 -0.39 -3.96
N GLN A 80 -13.70 0.38 -4.85
CA GLN A 80 -14.82 -0.10 -5.68
C GLN A 80 -14.35 -1.17 -6.69
N LEU A 81 -13.07 -1.20 -7.05
CA LEU A 81 -12.52 -2.22 -7.93
C LEU A 81 -12.57 -3.61 -7.29
N LEU A 82 -12.63 -3.70 -5.96
CA LEU A 82 -12.77 -4.95 -5.23
C LEU A 82 -14.15 -5.61 -5.38
N ASP A 83 -15.09 -4.98 -6.05
CA ASP A 83 -16.31 -5.65 -6.51
C ASP A 83 -16.04 -6.57 -7.71
N TYR A 84 -14.98 -6.30 -8.48
CA TYR A 84 -14.60 -7.03 -9.69
C TYR A 84 -13.34 -7.90 -9.50
N TYR A 85 -12.44 -7.49 -8.58
CA TYR A 85 -11.17 -8.17 -8.32
C TYR A 85 -11.16 -8.75 -6.90
N ASP A 86 -10.47 -9.88 -6.70
CA ASP A 86 -10.30 -10.49 -5.38
C ASP A 86 -9.37 -9.67 -4.49
N ALA A 87 -8.38 -9.04 -5.13
CA ALA A 87 -7.47 -8.10 -4.50
C ALA A 87 -6.97 -7.06 -5.50
N VAL A 88 -6.51 -5.91 -5.00
CA VAL A 88 -5.84 -4.87 -5.77
C VAL A 88 -4.50 -4.52 -5.13
N ILE A 89 -3.47 -4.37 -5.96
CA ILE A 89 -2.16 -3.85 -5.57
C ILE A 89 -2.17 -2.36 -5.87
N VAL A 90 -2.19 -1.51 -4.85
CA VAL A 90 -2.31 -0.06 -4.98
C VAL A 90 -0.95 0.60 -4.89
N LEU A 91 -0.59 1.36 -5.92
CA LEU A 91 0.69 2.05 -6.09
C LEU A 91 0.45 3.52 -6.43
N GLU A 92 0.91 4.44 -5.60
CA GLU A 92 0.90 5.88 -5.92
C GLU A 92 2.00 6.19 -6.96
N ASP A 93 1.85 7.28 -7.73
CA ASP A 93 2.72 7.58 -8.88
C ASP A 93 4.19 7.86 -8.55
N ASP A 94 4.52 8.12 -7.27
CA ASP A 94 5.89 8.33 -6.79
C ASP A 94 6.60 7.08 -6.26
N ILE A 95 6.08 5.90 -6.57
CA ILE A 95 6.65 4.62 -6.16
C ILE A 95 7.44 3.98 -7.31
N ILE A 96 8.43 3.17 -6.97
CA ILE A 96 9.02 2.14 -7.83
C ILE A 96 8.93 0.79 -7.14
N VAL A 97 8.90 -0.28 -7.94
CA VAL A 97 8.77 -1.65 -7.45
C VAL A 97 9.98 -2.51 -7.79
N ALA A 98 10.25 -3.49 -6.94
CA ALA A 98 11.23 -4.54 -7.18
C ALA A 98 10.69 -5.58 -8.19
N PRO A 99 11.54 -6.29 -8.93
CA PRO A 99 11.09 -7.29 -9.91
C PRO A 99 10.12 -8.34 -9.35
N GLY A 100 10.31 -8.79 -8.12
CA GLY A 100 9.49 -9.83 -7.49
C GLY A 100 8.23 -9.36 -6.77
N PHE A 101 7.85 -8.07 -6.85
CA PHE A 101 6.76 -7.51 -6.07
C PHE A 101 5.40 -8.20 -6.31
N TYR A 102 5.11 -8.52 -7.57
CA TYR A 102 3.83 -9.12 -7.95
C TYR A 102 3.70 -10.54 -7.42
N LYS A 103 4.75 -11.35 -7.56
CA LYS A 103 4.77 -12.72 -7.02
C LYS A 103 4.62 -12.74 -5.50
N PHE A 104 5.31 -11.84 -4.80
CA PHE A 104 5.13 -11.67 -3.35
C PHE A 104 3.68 -11.30 -3.01
N ALA A 105 3.13 -10.28 -3.67
CA ALA A 105 1.76 -9.82 -3.44
C ALA A 105 0.74 -10.95 -3.66
N VAL A 106 0.86 -11.70 -4.74
CA VAL A 106 -0.03 -12.84 -5.06
C VAL A 106 0.09 -13.93 -4.01
N ALA A 107 1.30 -14.33 -3.64
CA ALA A 107 1.54 -15.39 -2.66
C ALA A 107 1.00 -15.01 -1.27
N ALA A 108 1.29 -13.79 -0.80
CA ALA A 108 0.81 -13.29 0.48
C ALA A 108 -0.73 -13.14 0.49
N THR A 109 -1.31 -12.66 -0.61
CA THR A 109 -2.77 -12.57 -0.75
C THR A 109 -3.43 -13.94 -0.65
N LYS A 110 -2.91 -14.94 -1.36
CA LYS A 110 -3.45 -16.32 -1.30
C LYS A 110 -3.40 -16.89 0.11
N PHE A 111 -2.34 -16.61 0.85
CA PHE A 111 -2.16 -17.11 2.20
C PHE A 111 -3.08 -16.41 3.22
N TYR A 112 -3.21 -15.08 3.15
CA TYR A 112 -3.89 -14.27 4.16
C TYR A 112 -5.34 -13.89 3.84
N CYS A 113 -5.87 -14.24 2.68
CA CYS A 113 -7.20 -13.78 2.24
C CYS A 113 -8.36 -14.12 3.18
N ASN A 114 -8.23 -15.22 3.93
CA ASN A 114 -9.24 -15.68 4.87
C ASN A 114 -8.90 -15.34 6.33
N ASP A 115 -7.78 -14.67 6.60
CA ASP A 115 -7.40 -14.29 7.95
C ASP A 115 -8.06 -12.96 8.34
N ASN A 116 -9.00 -13.03 9.27
CA ASN A 116 -9.74 -11.87 9.74
C ASN A 116 -8.89 -10.87 10.54
N ASN A 117 -7.69 -11.25 10.99
CA ASN A 117 -6.79 -10.35 11.70
C ASN A 117 -6.02 -9.45 10.72
N ILE A 118 -5.95 -9.84 9.46
CA ILE A 118 -5.16 -9.11 8.45
C ILE A 118 -6.03 -8.06 7.73
N ALA A 119 -5.59 -6.80 7.81
CA ALA A 119 -6.21 -5.67 7.14
C ALA A 119 -5.67 -5.45 5.73
N GLY A 120 -4.42 -5.81 5.48
CA GLY A 120 -3.76 -5.64 4.19
C GLY A 120 -2.33 -6.15 4.22
N ILE A 121 -1.65 -6.03 3.07
CA ILE A 121 -0.26 -6.45 2.91
C ILE A 121 0.53 -5.23 2.43
N SER A 122 1.65 -4.92 3.08
CA SER A 122 2.59 -3.89 2.64
C SER A 122 3.60 -4.51 1.67
N LEU A 123 3.97 -3.74 0.64
CA LEU A 123 5.12 -4.04 -0.21
C LEU A 123 6.39 -3.33 0.28
N TYR A 124 6.22 -2.38 1.18
CA TYR A 124 7.27 -1.55 1.74
C TYR A 124 7.69 -2.07 3.12
N ASN A 125 8.97 -1.93 3.47
CA ASN A 125 9.50 -2.17 4.79
C ASN A 125 10.05 -0.88 5.39
N TYR A 126 9.71 -0.59 6.64
CA TYR A 126 10.15 0.62 7.33
C TYR A 126 11.65 0.60 7.61
N PRO A 127 12.42 1.64 7.22
CA PRO A 127 13.82 1.76 7.57
C PRO A 127 14.05 2.38 8.97
N PHE A 128 13.02 3.01 9.56
CA PHE A 128 13.11 3.66 10.86
C PHE A 128 11.74 3.82 11.54
N ASN A 129 11.77 4.06 12.83
CA ASN A 129 10.58 4.35 13.62
C ASN A 129 10.15 5.82 13.40
N TYR A 130 8.91 6.01 12.98
CA TYR A 130 8.34 7.34 12.72
C TYR A 130 8.24 8.25 13.94
N GLN A 131 8.19 7.69 15.15
CA GLN A 131 8.03 8.47 16.37
C GLN A 131 9.36 8.95 16.91
N THR A 132 10.38 8.10 16.86
CA THR A 132 11.71 8.37 17.44
C THR A 132 12.72 8.81 16.39
N PHE A 133 12.44 8.58 15.12
CA PHE A 133 13.37 8.75 13.99
C PHE A 133 14.64 7.92 14.12
N GLU A 134 14.59 6.85 14.93
CA GLU A 134 15.67 5.88 15.05
C GLU A 134 15.54 4.76 14.02
N PRO A 135 16.64 4.13 13.61
CA PRO A 135 16.58 2.97 12.74
C PRO A 135 15.65 1.90 13.29
N PHE A 136 14.84 1.33 12.42
CA PHE A 136 13.94 0.23 12.76
C PHE A 136 14.35 -1.01 11.97
N ASP A 137 14.68 -2.07 12.69
CA ASP A 137 14.92 -3.39 12.11
C ASP A 137 14.04 -4.40 12.85
N ALA A 138 13.06 -4.94 12.14
CA ALA A 138 12.18 -5.93 12.73
C ALA A 138 12.96 -7.21 13.07
N LEU A 139 12.70 -7.79 14.24
CA LEU A 139 13.34 -9.03 14.65
C LEU A 139 13.07 -10.12 13.63
N LYS A 140 14.14 -10.62 13.01
CA LYS A 140 14.06 -11.66 11.99
C LYS A 140 13.66 -12.99 12.62
N SER A 141 12.78 -13.69 11.92
CA SER A 141 12.35 -15.04 12.22
C SER A 141 12.68 -15.98 11.04
N GLU A 142 12.21 -17.21 11.12
CA GLU A 142 12.29 -18.17 9.99
C GLU A 142 11.35 -17.84 8.83
N TYR A 143 10.45 -16.85 9.02
CA TYR A 143 9.47 -16.40 8.03
C TYR A 143 9.99 -15.23 7.21
N ASP A 144 9.32 -14.91 6.10
CA ASP A 144 9.70 -13.81 5.20
C ASP A 144 9.00 -12.50 5.53
N VAL A 145 8.10 -12.50 6.53
CA VAL A 145 7.25 -11.36 6.89
C VAL A 145 7.08 -11.23 8.41
N TYR A 146 6.63 -10.06 8.85
CA TYR A 146 6.22 -9.75 10.21
C TYR A 146 4.91 -8.93 10.21
N PHE A 147 4.32 -8.67 11.37
CA PHE A 147 3.03 -8.00 11.49
C PHE A 147 3.16 -6.67 12.24
N MET A 148 2.49 -5.62 11.74
CA MET A 148 2.34 -4.33 12.43
C MET A 148 0.93 -3.79 12.31
N GLN A 149 0.48 -3.01 13.30
CA GLN A 149 -0.81 -2.30 13.28
C GLN A 149 -0.71 -0.94 12.56
N ILE A 150 0.06 -0.87 11.50
CA ILE A 150 0.27 0.34 10.71
C ILE A 150 -0.02 0.00 9.25
N ALA A 151 -0.90 0.74 8.61
CA ALA A 151 -1.05 0.73 7.15
C ALA A 151 -0.01 1.66 6.52
N MET A 152 0.45 1.35 5.30
CA MET A 152 1.44 2.15 4.58
C MET A 152 1.01 2.39 3.13
N SER A 153 1.12 3.65 2.65
CA SER A 153 0.70 4.04 1.30
C SER A 153 1.73 3.71 0.21
N TRP A 154 2.97 3.42 0.55
CA TRP A 154 4.05 3.18 -0.42
C TRP A 154 4.05 1.77 -1.01
N GLY A 155 2.90 1.36 -1.54
CA GLY A 155 2.64 0.07 -2.11
C GLY A 155 1.99 -0.89 -1.11
N GLN A 156 0.74 -1.24 -1.38
CA GLN A 156 -0.02 -2.14 -0.54
C GLN A 156 -1.01 -2.98 -1.34
N VAL A 157 -1.43 -4.09 -0.76
CA VAL A 157 -2.47 -4.95 -1.31
C VAL A 157 -3.70 -4.85 -0.44
N TRP A 158 -4.83 -4.58 -1.06
CA TRP A 158 -6.14 -4.64 -0.43
C TRP A 158 -6.87 -5.90 -0.92
N MET A 159 -7.30 -6.71 0.01
CA MET A 159 -8.12 -7.88 -0.25
C MET A 159 -9.60 -7.52 -0.09
N ARG A 160 -10.48 -8.07 -0.91
CA ARG A 160 -11.92 -7.71 -0.97
C ARG A 160 -12.58 -7.64 0.41
N ASP A 161 -12.50 -8.70 1.20
CA ASP A 161 -13.22 -8.76 2.47
C ASP A 161 -12.56 -7.89 3.56
N SER A 162 -11.22 -7.80 3.57
CA SER A 162 -10.50 -6.92 4.49
C SER A 162 -10.83 -5.45 4.20
N TRP A 163 -10.88 -5.08 2.91
CA TRP A 163 -11.27 -3.74 2.51
C TRP A 163 -12.72 -3.40 2.86
N ARG A 164 -13.67 -4.33 2.64
CA ARG A 164 -15.08 -4.14 3.01
C ARG A 164 -15.24 -3.89 4.51
N ARG A 165 -14.53 -4.63 5.36
CA ARG A 165 -14.53 -4.39 6.82
C ARG A 165 -13.99 -3.00 7.17
N PHE A 166 -12.87 -2.61 6.58
CA PHE A 166 -12.30 -1.27 6.75
C PHE A 166 -13.27 -0.19 6.27
N TYR A 167 -13.83 -0.32 5.07
CA TYR A 167 -14.70 0.70 4.49
C TYR A 167 -16.00 0.89 5.28
N ASN A 168 -16.59 -0.20 5.78
CA ASN A 168 -17.76 -0.13 6.67
C ASN A 168 -17.44 0.59 7.98
N TRP A 169 -16.30 0.30 8.59
CA TRP A 169 -15.83 1.01 9.78
C TRP A 169 -15.56 2.50 9.46
N TYR A 170 -14.93 2.79 8.34
CA TYR A 170 -14.67 4.16 7.88
C TYR A 170 -15.95 4.97 7.71
N GLU A 171 -16.98 4.45 7.07
CA GLU A 171 -18.25 5.12 6.88
C GLU A 171 -18.94 5.49 8.21
N GLN A 172 -18.80 4.65 9.22
CA GLN A 172 -19.33 4.89 10.57
C GLN A 172 -18.52 5.90 11.39
N THR A 173 -17.22 6.04 11.10
CA THR A 173 -16.29 6.79 11.94
C THR A 173 -15.71 8.05 11.29
N LYS A 174 -15.85 8.25 10.00
CA LYS A 174 -15.22 9.35 9.23
C LYS A 174 -15.54 10.75 9.73
N HIS A 175 -16.62 10.95 10.48
CA HIS A 175 -17.01 12.21 11.09
C HIS A 175 -16.62 12.33 12.57
N ASN A 176 -16.08 11.28 13.15
CA ASN A 176 -15.70 11.23 14.55
C ASN A 176 -14.22 11.62 14.74
N LYS A 177 -13.87 12.09 15.93
CA LYS A 177 -12.45 12.23 16.30
C LYS A 177 -11.83 10.84 16.43
N LEU A 178 -10.70 10.63 15.76
CA LEU A 178 -9.96 9.36 15.81
C LEU A 178 -9.16 9.27 17.12
N ALA A 179 -9.84 8.99 18.22
CA ALA A 179 -9.23 8.98 19.56
C ALA A 179 -8.10 7.94 19.68
N CYS A 180 -8.21 6.81 18.97
CA CYS A 180 -7.22 5.73 18.99
C CYS A 180 -5.82 6.13 18.47
N ILE A 181 -5.72 7.18 17.61
CA ILE A 181 -4.43 7.67 17.10
C ILE A 181 -3.94 8.95 17.79
N ASN A 182 -4.70 9.48 18.77
CA ASN A 182 -4.32 10.73 19.46
C ASN A 182 -2.99 10.65 20.19
N ASN A 183 -2.54 9.45 20.58
CA ASN A 183 -1.27 9.23 21.26
C ASN A 183 -0.10 8.95 20.30
N ILE A 184 -0.38 8.86 18.98
CA ILE A 184 0.65 8.65 17.97
C ILE A 184 1.00 10.02 17.37
N TYR A 185 2.07 10.62 17.86
CA TYR A 185 2.46 12.01 17.57
C TYR A 185 2.44 12.38 16.09
N CYS A 186 3.06 11.57 15.24
CA CYS A 186 3.16 11.85 13.81
C CYS A 186 1.82 11.84 13.07
N PHE A 187 0.79 11.17 13.59
CA PHE A 187 -0.52 11.09 12.93
C PHE A 187 -1.50 12.19 13.37
N LYS A 188 -1.24 12.85 14.50
CA LYS A 188 -2.05 13.99 14.95
C LYS A 188 -2.02 15.15 13.96
N GLU A 189 -0.85 15.37 13.36
CA GLU A 189 -0.61 16.47 12.42
C GLU A 189 -1.18 16.18 11.00
N TRP A 190 -1.62 14.95 10.74
CA TRP A 190 -2.20 14.62 9.46
C TRP A 190 -3.60 15.20 9.30
N GLY A 191 -3.72 16.16 8.38
CA GLY A 191 -4.96 16.88 8.10
C GLY A 191 -6.11 15.99 7.63
N GLU A 192 -7.26 16.59 7.43
CA GLU A 192 -8.48 15.91 6.98
C GLU A 192 -8.34 15.25 5.58
N LYS A 193 -7.37 15.67 4.77
CA LYS A 193 -7.09 15.10 3.44
C LYS A 193 -6.39 13.74 3.49
N SER A 194 -5.80 13.35 4.63
CA SER A 194 -5.15 12.05 4.77
C SER A 194 -6.17 10.92 4.81
N TRP A 195 -6.05 9.97 3.90
CA TRP A 195 -6.81 8.73 3.90
C TRP A 195 -6.16 7.67 4.81
N LEU A 196 -4.84 7.66 4.82
CA LEU A 196 -4.03 6.65 5.51
C LEU A 196 -4.25 6.67 7.03
N LYS A 197 -4.47 7.87 7.62
CA LYS A 197 -4.77 7.97 9.06
C LYS A 197 -6.00 7.14 9.47
N TYR A 198 -7.01 7.05 8.61
CA TYR A 198 -8.20 6.24 8.89
C TYR A 198 -7.90 4.75 8.82
N HIS A 199 -7.07 4.32 7.87
CA HIS A 199 -6.69 2.91 7.78
C HIS A 199 -5.84 2.48 8.97
N ILE A 200 -4.92 3.33 9.43
CA ILE A 200 -4.14 3.09 10.65
C ILE A 200 -5.07 3.06 11.88
N ALA A 201 -5.96 4.06 12.00
CA ALA A 201 -6.92 4.09 13.10
C ALA A 201 -7.79 2.84 13.16
N TYR A 202 -8.24 2.33 12.01
CA TYR A 202 -8.96 1.07 11.90
C TYR A 202 -8.13 -0.11 12.42
N CYS A 203 -6.87 -0.19 12.03
CA CYS A 203 -6.00 -1.27 12.51
C CYS A 203 -5.89 -1.27 14.03
N ILE A 204 -5.76 -0.11 14.66
CA ILE A 204 -5.65 0.02 16.10
C ILE A 204 -6.98 -0.27 16.80
N ASP A 205 -8.07 0.37 16.32
CA ASP A 205 -9.40 0.29 16.93
C ASP A 205 -9.97 -1.13 16.86
N GLN A 206 -9.78 -1.80 15.72
CA GLN A 206 -10.31 -3.13 15.44
C GLN A 206 -9.30 -4.27 15.65
N ASN A 207 -8.13 -3.95 16.24
CA ASN A 207 -7.04 -4.91 16.47
C ASN A 207 -6.67 -5.70 15.20
N LYS A 208 -6.43 -4.98 14.08
CA LYS A 208 -6.03 -5.55 12.79
C LYS A 208 -4.58 -5.24 12.50
N TYR A 209 -3.99 -6.04 11.62
CA TYR A 209 -2.57 -5.98 11.30
C TYR A 209 -2.33 -5.93 9.80
N PHE A 210 -1.25 -5.28 9.41
CA PHE A 210 -0.67 -5.40 8.09
C PHE A 210 0.47 -6.40 8.11
N VAL A 211 0.60 -7.15 7.02
CA VAL A 211 1.74 -8.04 6.76
C VAL A 211 2.84 -7.21 6.11
N TYR A 212 4.03 -7.24 6.67
CA TYR A 212 5.20 -6.51 6.18
C TYR A 212 6.32 -7.47 5.77
N PRO A 213 6.94 -7.30 4.58
CA PRO A 213 8.13 -8.05 4.22
C PRO A 213 9.35 -7.54 4.97
N TYR A 214 10.32 -8.40 5.30
CA TYR A 214 11.60 -7.96 5.85
C TYR A 214 12.49 -7.20 4.84
N SER A 215 12.23 -7.34 3.56
CA SER A 215 12.90 -6.59 2.49
C SER A 215 11.85 -5.94 1.60
N SER A 216 12.01 -4.67 1.29
CA SER A 216 11.04 -3.91 0.52
C SER A 216 10.90 -4.41 -0.92
N TYR A 217 9.67 -4.54 -1.37
CA TYR A 217 9.29 -4.76 -2.78
C TYR A 217 8.83 -3.48 -3.46
N SER A 218 8.67 -2.40 -2.70
CA SER A 218 8.39 -1.06 -3.20
C SER A 218 9.12 -0.02 -2.37
N THR A 219 9.39 1.14 -2.96
CA THR A 219 9.91 2.30 -2.24
C THR A 219 9.41 3.58 -2.89
N ASN A 220 9.32 4.67 -2.13
CA ASN A 220 9.01 5.97 -2.69
C ASN A 220 10.26 6.59 -3.34
N CYS A 221 10.03 7.50 -4.27
CA CYS A 221 11.10 8.20 -4.97
C CYS A 221 11.40 9.59 -4.40
N ALA A 222 10.81 9.92 -3.26
CA ALA A 222 10.97 11.21 -2.59
C ALA A 222 10.61 12.42 -3.47
N ASP A 223 9.69 12.25 -4.41
CA ASP A 223 9.27 13.32 -5.30
C ASP A 223 8.53 14.41 -4.52
N LYS A 224 8.75 15.66 -4.92
CA LYS A 224 7.90 16.75 -4.45
C LYS A 224 6.46 16.51 -4.86
N GLY A 225 5.56 16.64 -3.92
CA GLY A 225 4.14 16.40 -4.12
C GLY A 225 3.28 17.51 -3.51
N THR A 226 1.99 17.31 -3.51
CA THR A 226 1.02 18.28 -2.94
C THR A 226 1.23 18.50 -1.45
N HIS A 227 1.75 17.50 -0.73
CA HIS A 227 1.92 17.52 0.73
C HIS A 227 3.39 17.64 1.18
N VAL A 228 4.34 17.38 0.28
CA VAL A 228 5.78 17.39 0.59
C VAL A 228 6.48 18.31 -0.37
N THR A 229 6.90 19.47 0.14
CA THR A 229 7.56 20.52 -0.65
C THR A 229 9.07 20.30 -0.88
N THR A 230 9.66 19.36 -0.11
CA THR A 230 11.07 18.99 -0.17
C THR A 230 11.23 17.51 -0.50
N ASN A 231 12.36 17.15 -1.11
CA ASN A 231 12.68 15.72 -1.32
C ASN A 231 13.06 15.08 0.01
N LEU A 232 12.30 14.09 0.47
CA LEU A 232 12.54 13.36 1.72
C LEU A 232 13.05 11.95 1.42
N PHE A 233 14.37 11.82 1.24
CA PHE A 233 15.02 10.54 0.93
C PHE A 233 15.07 9.56 2.11
N VAL A 234 14.87 10.04 3.33
CA VAL A 234 14.96 9.22 4.56
C VAL A 234 13.97 8.04 4.57
N PHE A 235 12.89 8.13 3.80
CA PHE A 235 11.88 7.08 3.70
C PHE A 235 12.17 6.06 2.59
N GLN A 236 13.23 6.24 1.82
CA GLN A 236 13.60 5.26 0.81
C GLN A 236 14.14 4.00 1.48
N SER A 237 13.60 2.87 1.08
CA SER A 237 14.03 1.55 1.55
C SER A 237 14.70 0.79 0.41
N PRO A 238 15.82 0.09 0.67
CA PRO A 238 16.44 -0.75 -0.34
C PRO A 238 15.47 -1.79 -0.88
N LEU A 239 15.39 -1.90 -2.21
CA LEU A 239 14.52 -2.87 -2.86
C LEU A 239 15.15 -4.27 -2.86
N LYS A 240 14.31 -5.29 -2.71
CA LYS A 240 14.70 -6.69 -2.90
C LYS A 240 14.90 -6.97 -4.38
N TRP A 241 16.14 -6.81 -4.85
CA TRP A 241 16.48 -6.92 -6.28
C TRP A 241 16.82 -8.35 -6.74
N SER A 242 16.95 -9.31 -5.85
CA SER A 242 17.24 -10.69 -6.23
C SER A 242 16.07 -11.34 -6.98
N LYS A 243 16.37 -12.05 -8.07
CA LYS A 243 15.42 -13.01 -8.65
C LYS A 243 15.13 -14.05 -7.59
N GLN A 244 13.90 -14.11 -7.12
CA GLN A 244 13.54 -14.94 -5.99
C GLN A 244 13.06 -16.30 -6.45
N GLU A 245 13.46 -17.32 -5.71
CA GLU A 245 12.76 -18.60 -5.69
C GLU A 245 11.29 -18.35 -5.30
N ASN A 246 10.36 -19.02 -5.99
CA ASN A 246 8.91 -18.80 -5.87
C ASN A 246 8.29 -19.31 -4.55
N THR A 247 9.09 -19.49 -3.51
CA THR A 247 8.65 -20.03 -2.22
C THR A 247 8.80 -19.01 -1.12
N TYR A 248 7.67 -18.64 -0.54
CA TYR A 248 7.60 -17.73 0.62
C TYR A 248 7.15 -18.52 1.86
N ARG A 249 7.75 -18.24 3.01
CA ARG A 249 7.35 -18.78 4.30
C ARG A 249 6.55 -17.72 5.05
N PHE A 250 5.25 -17.94 5.15
CA PHE A 250 4.33 -17.06 5.85
C PHE A 250 3.89 -17.68 7.17
N PRO A 251 3.96 -16.95 8.31
CA PRO A 251 3.37 -17.41 9.55
C PRO A 251 1.84 -17.23 9.50
N THR A 252 1.10 -18.10 10.18
CA THR A 252 -0.26 -17.78 10.58
C THR A 252 -0.23 -16.66 11.61
N PHE A 253 -1.26 -15.80 11.63
CA PHE A 253 -1.33 -14.76 12.67
C PHE A 253 -1.34 -15.43 14.06
N PRO A 254 -0.45 -15.03 14.98
CA PRO A 254 -0.32 -15.71 16.27
C PRO A 254 -1.60 -15.56 17.11
N ASN A 255 -1.99 -16.63 17.80
CA ASN A 255 -3.03 -16.57 18.81
C ASN A 255 -2.61 -15.61 19.94
N ARG A 256 -3.58 -14.98 20.63
CA ARG A 256 -3.35 -13.96 21.69
C ARG A 256 -2.28 -14.32 22.74
N SER A 257 -1.97 -15.58 22.95
CA SER A 257 -0.91 -16.05 23.85
C SER A 257 0.51 -15.78 23.35
N GLU A 258 0.69 -15.66 22.03
CA GLU A 258 1.97 -15.37 21.37
C GLU A 258 2.15 -13.88 21.05
N GLU A 259 1.05 -13.11 20.99
CA GLU A 259 1.07 -11.64 20.78
C GLU A 259 1.94 -10.89 21.80
N ARG A 260 2.14 -11.43 23.00
CA ARG A 260 2.99 -10.81 24.03
C ARG A 260 4.46 -10.73 23.65
N ARG A 261 4.94 -11.55 22.70
CA ARG A 261 6.32 -11.51 22.21
C ARG A 261 6.54 -10.48 21.10
N VAL A 262 5.56 -10.33 20.20
CA VAL A 262 5.67 -9.43 19.03
C VAL A 262 5.25 -7.98 19.39
N GLY A 263 4.27 -7.80 20.25
CA GLY A 263 3.68 -6.47 20.54
C GLY A 263 4.40 -5.65 21.63
N LYS A 264 5.24 -6.25 22.48
CA LYS A 264 5.96 -5.50 23.53
C LYS A 264 7.18 -4.76 23.00
N GLU A 265 7.79 -5.25 21.94
CA GLU A 265 9.01 -4.67 21.37
C GLU A 265 8.72 -3.55 20.38
N CYS A 266 7.48 -3.44 19.84
CA CYS A 266 7.05 -2.31 19.03
C CYS A 266 6.41 -1.16 19.84
N ARG A 267 6.32 -1.27 21.16
CA ARG A 267 5.70 -0.26 22.05
C ARG A 267 6.71 0.51 22.90
N SER A 268 7.99 0.20 22.81
CA SER A 268 9.07 0.92 23.52
C SER A 268 9.60 2.09 22.72
#